data_297ba75f96f09fae7f22ae2affa8e001
#
_entry.id   297ba75f96f09fae7f22ae2affa8e001
#
_cell.length_a   1.000
_cell.length_b   1.000
_cell.length_c   1.000
_cell.angle_alpha   90.00
_cell.angle_beta   90.00
_cell.angle_gamma   90.00
#
_symmetry.space_group_name_H-M   'P 1'
#
loop_
_entity.id
_entity.type
_entity.pdbx_description
1 polymer ?
#
loop_
_entity_poly.entity_id
_entity_poly.type
_entity_poly.pdbx_seq_one_letter_code
_entity_poly.pdbx_strand_id
1 'polypeptide(L)'
;YVFVSTEGTTTEDGKQKAYSDAEKKVLRQKAQALAAVKPEELESKAEEAGLTVAQDSYGSAKDENSSLDKKVLKAADKLKANEMSGVVETDKGYYVFRLDSEFDQKATDEKKDEIIGQRQQELYQKVCDEYTSDFKFDIDKKVWKQVKFDNHFKAKETTETKQD
;
A
#
# COMPACT_ATOMS: atom_id res chain seq x y z
N TYR A 1 6.12 10.37 -7.57
CA TYR A 1 6.73 11.19 -6.52
C TYR A 1 8.20 10.85 -6.31
N VAL A 2 8.94 11.82 -5.81
CA VAL A 2 10.31 11.66 -5.32
C VAL A 2 10.30 11.89 -3.81
N PHE A 3 10.93 10.98 -3.08
CA PHE A 3 11.09 11.09 -1.63
C PHE A 3 12.54 11.31 -1.24
N VAL A 4 12.79 12.35 -0.50
CA VAL A 4 14.11 12.70 0.05
C VAL A 4 14.08 12.47 1.55
N SER A 5 14.57 11.32 2.01
CA SER A 5 14.59 10.96 3.44
C SER A 5 15.46 11.87 4.26
N THR A 6 15.01 12.21 5.47
CA THR A 6 15.78 12.94 6.48
C THR A 6 16.12 12.10 7.72
N GLU A 7 15.81 10.80 7.69
CA GLU A 7 16.02 9.90 8.84
C GLU A 7 17.49 9.54 9.07
N GLY A 8 18.34 9.71 8.05
CA GLY A 8 19.77 9.42 8.15
C GLY A 8 20.23 8.38 7.14
N THR A 9 21.51 8.02 7.25
CA THR A 9 22.13 6.95 6.45
C THR A 9 22.53 5.77 7.33
N THR A 10 22.52 4.58 6.75
CA THR A 10 23.11 3.40 7.38
C THR A 10 24.61 3.39 7.06
N THR A 11 25.45 3.40 8.09
CA THR A 11 26.91 3.29 7.94
C THR A 11 27.30 1.86 7.55
N GLU A 12 28.54 1.67 7.05
CA GLU A 12 29.08 0.35 6.69
C GLU A 12 29.02 -0.67 7.85
N ASP A 13 29.05 -0.19 9.09
CA ASP A 13 28.91 -1.00 10.30
C ASP A 13 27.44 -1.31 10.67
N GLY A 14 26.48 -0.98 9.81
CA GLY A 14 25.05 -1.22 10.05
C GLY A 14 24.39 -0.28 11.07
N LYS A 15 25.08 0.77 11.53
CA LYS A 15 24.52 1.76 12.47
C LYS A 15 23.81 2.86 11.71
N GLN A 16 22.65 3.27 12.20
CA GLN A 16 21.96 4.45 11.68
C GLN A 16 22.62 5.72 12.21
N LYS A 17 23.04 6.59 11.29
CA LYS A 17 23.55 7.92 11.58
C LYS A 17 22.50 8.94 11.14
N ALA A 18 21.93 9.67 12.10
CA ALA A 18 21.00 10.74 11.79
C ALA A 18 21.72 11.89 11.05
N TYR A 19 21.01 12.52 10.12
CA TYR A 19 21.52 13.71 9.43
C TYR A 19 21.63 14.91 10.39
N SER A 20 22.72 15.66 10.29
CA SER A 20 22.89 16.96 10.93
C SER A 20 21.96 18.01 10.28
N ASP A 21 21.74 19.13 10.95
CA ASP A 21 20.90 20.21 10.43
C ASP A 21 21.45 20.80 9.11
N ALA A 22 22.79 20.81 8.95
CA ALA A 22 23.44 21.23 7.72
C ALA A 22 23.12 20.26 6.56
N GLU A 23 23.18 18.94 6.79
CA GLU A 23 22.84 17.92 5.81
C GLU A 23 21.35 17.98 5.46
N LYS A 24 20.47 18.13 6.44
CA LYS A 24 19.02 18.33 6.21
C LYS A 24 18.73 19.57 5.35
N LYS A 25 19.49 20.64 5.54
CA LYS A 25 19.37 21.85 4.70
C LYS A 25 19.75 21.57 3.25
N VAL A 26 20.80 20.79 3.01
CA VAL A 26 21.19 20.37 1.65
C VAL A 26 20.12 19.47 1.02
N LEU A 27 19.56 18.53 1.77
CA LEU A 27 18.46 17.66 1.30
C LEU A 27 17.22 18.48 0.95
N ARG A 28 16.89 19.50 1.75
CA ARG A 28 15.80 20.43 1.45
C ARG A 28 16.06 21.23 0.18
N GLN A 29 17.29 21.70 -0.03
CA GLN A 29 17.66 22.38 -1.26
C GLN A 29 17.54 21.49 -2.49
N LYS A 30 17.92 20.21 -2.38
CA LYS A 30 17.69 19.22 -3.43
C LYS A 30 16.20 19.07 -3.76
N ALA A 31 15.36 18.93 -2.75
CA ALA A 31 13.91 18.85 -2.93
C ALA A 31 13.34 20.14 -3.56
N GLN A 32 13.84 21.31 -3.16
CA GLN A 32 13.43 22.59 -3.76
C GLN A 32 13.83 22.69 -5.23
N ALA A 33 15.03 22.24 -5.59
CA ALA A 33 15.49 22.21 -6.98
C ALA A 33 14.58 21.30 -7.83
N LEU A 34 14.17 20.13 -7.32
CA LEU A 34 13.23 19.24 -8.00
C LEU A 34 11.82 19.84 -8.12
N ALA A 35 11.35 20.55 -7.10
CA ALA A 35 10.04 21.21 -7.15
C ALA A 35 9.99 22.39 -8.16
N ALA A 36 11.14 22.90 -8.58
CA ALA A 36 11.24 24.00 -9.55
C ALA A 36 11.38 23.54 -11.01
N VAL A 37 11.53 22.24 -11.27
CA VAL A 37 11.63 21.71 -12.64
C VAL A 37 10.26 21.61 -13.28
N LYS A 38 10.23 21.45 -14.61
CA LYS A 38 8.99 21.19 -15.32
C LYS A 38 8.47 19.77 -14.99
N PRO A 39 7.15 19.54 -15.02
CA PRO A 39 6.56 18.23 -14.73
C PRO A 39 7.17 17.08 -15.55
N GLU A 40 7.52 17.34 -16.82
CA GLU A 40 8.09 16.35 -17.74
C GLU A 40 9.55 16.01 -17.42
N GLU A 41 10.25 16.88 -16.71
CA GLU A 41 11.68 16.75 -16.38
C GLU A 41 11.91 16.14 -15.00
N LEU A 42 10.84 15.94 -14.20
CA LEU A 42 10.96 15.47 -12.82
C LEU A 42 11.72 14.13 -12.73
N GLU A 43 11.41 13.18 -13.61
CA GLU A 43 12.01 11.85 -13.61
C GLU A 43 13.51 11.93 -13.92
N SER A 44 13.89 12.56 -15.03
CA SER A 44 15.29 12.70 -15.42
C SER A 44 16.12 13.48 -14.39
N LYS A 45 15.56 14.52 -13.80
CA LYS A 45 16.25 15.33 -12.79
C LYS A 45 16.37 14.62 -11.44
N ALA A 46 15.39 13.77 -11.09
CA ALA A 46 15.49 12.93 -9.92
C ALA A 46 16.59 11.88 -10.07
N GLU A 47 16.67 11.23 -11.24
CA GLU A 47 17.73 10.26 -11.55
C GLU A 47 19.13 10.92 -11.55
N GLU A 48 19.28 12.10 -12.15
CA GLU A 48 20.53 12.90 -12.09
C GLU A 48 20.95 13.22 -10.64
N ALA A 49 19.97 13.42 -9.75
CA ALA A 49 20.20 13.67 -8.34
C ALA A 49 20.44 12.38 -7.51
N GLY A 50 20.40 11.20 -8.15
CA GLY A 50 20.53 9.90 -7.50
C GLY A 50 19.31 9.50 -6.66
N LEU A 51 18.12 10.01 -7.03
CA LEU A 51 16.86 9.75 -6.35
C LEU A 51 15.95 8.90 -7.23
N THR A 52 15.17 8.03 -6.60
CA THR A 52 14.22 7.16 -7.30
C THR A 52 12.86 7.85 -7.40
N VAL A 53 12.26 7.76 -8.59
CA VAL A 53 10.86 8.13 -8.78
C VAL A 53 9.99 6.91 -8.51
N ALA A 54 8.99 7.08 -7.66
CA ALA A 54 7.97 6.09 -7.40
C ALA A 54 6.60 6.59 -7.84
N GLN A 55 5.71 5.67 -8.19
CA GLN A 55 4.33 5.95 -8.55
C GLN A 55 3.40 5.29 -7.55
N ASP A 56 2.33 5.98 -7.18
CA ASP A 56 1.33 5.48 -6.26
C ASP A 56 -0.04 6.04 -6.63
N SER A 57 -1.11 5.38 -6.17
CA SER A 57 -2.47 5.87 -6.29
C SER A 57 -3.15 5.88 -4.91
N TYR A 58 -4.09 6.79 -4.70
CA TYR A 58 -4.81 6.90 -3.44
C TYR A 58 -6.29 7.23 -3.67
N GLY A 59 -7.15 6.78 -2.77
CA GLY A 59 -8.60 7.01 -2.87
C GLY A 59 -9.02 8.41 -2.44
N SER A 60 -8.45 8.93 -1.38
CA SER A 60 -8.69 10.29 -0.88
C SER A 60 -7.67 10.66 0.22
N ALA A 61 -7.58 11.94 0.57
CA ALA A 61 -6.76 12.41 1.70
C ALA A 61 -7.19 11.87 3.08
N LYS A 62 -8.34 11.19 3.15
CA LYS A 62 -8.85 10.51 4.35
C LYS A 62 -8.55 9.01 4.36
N ASP A 63 -7.91 8.50 3.33
CA ASP A 63 -7.56 7.09 3.23
C ASP A 63 -6.52 6.74 4.31
N GLU A 64 -6.95 5.94 5.30
CA GLU A 64 -6.10 5.50 6.40
C GLU A 64 -5.17 4.36 6.00
N ASN A 65 -5.44 3.70 4.89
CA ASN A 65 -4.65 2.58 4.36
C ASN A 65 -3.58 3.01 3.36
N SER A 66 -3.50 4.31 3.02
CA SER A 66 -2.47 4.81 2.11
C SER A 66 -1.08 4.68 2.73
N SER A 67 -0.11 4.26 1.92
CA SER A 67 1.32 4.24 2.29
C SER A 67 1.92 5.63 2.40
N LEU A 68 1.26 6.64 1.80
CA LEU A 68 1.71 8.02 1.77
C LEU A 68 1.29 8.80 3.02
N ASP A 69 2.13 9.77 3.41
CA ASP A 69 1.82 10.67 4.53
C ASP A 69 0.57 11.52 4.24
N LYS A 70 -0.27 11.71 5.24
CA LYS A 70 -1.51 12.53 5.14
C LYS A 70 -1.25 13.97 4.65
N LYS A 71 -0.06 14.52 4.90
CA LYS A 71 0.32 15.85 4.37
C LYS A 71 0.51 15.81 2.85
N VAL A 72 1.07 14.70 2.33
CA VAL A 72 1.25 14.49 0.89
C VAL A 72 -0.10 14.35 0.21
N LEU A 73 -1.01 13.51 0.75
CA LEU A 73 -2.36 13.34 0.21
C LEU A 73 -3.15 14.65 0.16
N LYS A 74 -3.10 15.44 1.25
CA LYS A 74 -3.75 16.76 1.30
C LYS A 74 -3.17 17.78 0.32
N ALA A 75 -1.87 17.65 -0.01
CA ALA A 75 -1.26 18.50 -1.02
C ALA A 75 -1.67 18.04 -2.42
N ALA A 76 -1.76 16.72 -2.66
CA ALA A 76 -2.21 16.15 -3.93
C ALA A 76 -3.65 16.51 -4.26
N ASP A 77 -4.57 16.52 -3.28
CA ASP A 77 -5.97 16.91 -3.46
C ASP A 77 -6.16 18.37 -3.97
N LYS A 78 -5.14 19.19 -3.90
CA LYS A 78 -5.18 20.59 -4.34
C LYS A 78 -4.63 20.80 -5.75
N LEU A 79 -3.97 19.79 -6.30
CA LEU A 79 -3.34 19.85 -7.60
C LEU A 79 -4.29 19.39 -8.70
N LYS A 80 -4.04 19.88 -9.89
CA LYS A 80 -4.68 19.40 -11.11
C LYS A 80 -3.77 18.39 -11.82
N ALA A 81 -4.36 17.67 -12.76
CA ALA A 81 -3.59 16.73 -13.58
C ALA A 81 -2.38 17.42 -14.24
N ASN A 82 -1.24 16.78 -14.23
CA ASN A 82 0.07 17.26 -14.69
C ASN A 82 0.62 18.47 -13.91
N GLU A 83 0.11 18.77 -12.74
CA GLU A 83 0.63 19.84 -11.89
C GLU A 83 1.67 19.28 -10.90
N MET A 84 2.74 20.10 -10.70
CA MET A 84 3.79 19.78 -9.72
C MET A 84 3.42 20.31 -8.35
N SER A 85 3.73 19.50 -7.33
CA SER A 85 3.70 19.99 -5.96
C SER A 85 4.90 20.91 -5.69
N GLY A 86 4.75 21.79 -4.70
CA GLY A 86 5.92 22.32 -4.01
C GLY A 86 6.58 21.24 -3.14
N VAL A 87 7.59 21.62 -2.36
CA VAL A 87 8.18 20.71 -1.37
C VAL A 87 7.19 20.49 -0.24
N VAL A 88 6.77 19.24 -0.04
CA VAL A 88 5.92 18.82 1.08
C VAL A 88 6.80 18.22 2.16
N GLU A 89 6.86 18.89 3.31
CA GLU A 89 7.66 18.46 4.46
C GLU A 89 6.85 17.52 5.36
N THR A 90 7.40 16.34 5.60
CA THR A 90 6.87 15.34 6.53
C THR A 90 7.88 15.04 7.63
N ASP A 91 7.49 14.27 8.61
CA ASP A 91 8.37 13.90 9.72
C ASP A 91 9.53 12.99 9.27
N LYS A 92 9.38 12.30 8.12
CA LYS A 92 10.37 11.36 7.55
C LYS A 92 11.25 11.99 6.47
N GLY A 93 10.85 13.12 5.90
CA GLY A 93 11.58 13.77 4.81
C GLY A 93 10.73 14.69 3.95
N TYR A 94 11.25 14.97 2.78
CA TYR A 94 10.64 15.87 1.80
C TYR A 94 10.08 15.09 0.63
N TYR A 95 8.86 15.42 0.24
CA TYR A 95 8.21 14.89 -0.96
C TYR A 95 8.09 15.98 -2.01
N VAL A 96 8.37 15.61 -3.25
CA VAL A 96 8.07 16.38 -4.46
C VAL A 96 7.38 15.43 -5.42
N PHE A 97 6.25 15.82 -5.97
CA PHE A 97 5.48 14.94 -6.83
C PHE A 97 4.72 15.71 -7.91
N ARG A 98 4.32 14.97 -8.93
CA ARG A 98 3.41 15.39 -9.99
C ARG A 98 2.13 14.59 -9.86
N LEU A 99 0.99 15.25 -10.00
CA LEU A 99 -0.28 14.54 -10.10
C LEU A 99 -0.51 14.18 -11.57
N ASP A 100 -0.37 12.91 -11.90
CA ASP A 100 -0.51 12.45 -13.29
C ASP A 100 -1.97 12.45 -13.75
N SER A 101 -2.89 12.06 -12.86
CA SER A 101 -4.33 12.03 -13.11
C SER A 101 -5.11 12.31 -11.84
N GLU A 102 -6.18 13.07 -11.94
CA GLU A 102 -7.15 13.30 -10.86
C GLU A 102 -8.05 12.08 -10.62
N PHE A 103 -8.07 11.15 -11.58
CA PHE A 103 -8.91 9.96 -11.52
C PHE A 103 -8.18 8.76 -12.10
N ASP A 104 -8.00 7.74 -11.27
CA ASP A 104 -7.45 6.45 -11.69
C ASP A 104 -8.61 5.48 -11.97
N GLN A 105 -8.95 5.30 -13.25
CA GLN A 105 -10.01 4.42 -13.69
C GLN A 105 -9.73 2.98 -13.30
N LYS A 106 -8.49 2.52 -13.49
CA LYS A 106 -8.09 1.14 -13.21
C LYS A 106 -8.21 0.82 -11.72
N ALA A 107 -7.61 1.64 -10.86
CA ALA A 107 -7.70 1.46 -9.41
C ALA A 107 -9.16 1.58 -8.91
N THR A 108 -9.97 2.44 -9.54
CA THR A 108 -11.40 2.57 -9.23
C THR A 108 -12.17 1.31 -9.57
N ASP A 109 -11.92 0.71 -10.72
CA ASP A 109 -12.61 -0.50 -11.15
C ASP A 109 -12.18 -1.71 -10.32
N GLU A 110 -10.90 -1.86 -10.02
CA GLU A 110 -10.38 -2.87 -9.09
C GLU A 110 -11.04 -2.74 -7.70
N LYS A 111 -11.19 -1.50 -7.19
CA LYS A 111 -11.84 -1.25 -5.90
C LYS A 111 -13.34 -1.54 -5.91
N LYS A 112 -14.02 -1.28 -7.02
CA LYS A 112 -15.43 -1.68 -7.19
C LYS A 112 -15.59 -3.20 -7.12
N ASP A 113 -14.74 -3.95 -7.83
CA ASP A 113 -14.80 -5.41 -7.84
C ASP A 113 -14.51 -5.99 -6.45
N GLU A 114 -13.54 -5.43 -5.72
CA GLU A 114 -13.26 -5.78 -4.33
C GLU A 114 -14.51 -5.56 -3.44
N ILE A 115 -15.14 -4.38 -3.53
CA ILE A 115 -16.33 -4.04 -2.73
C ILE A 115 -17.51 -4.96 -3.10
N ILE A 116 -17.69 -5.28 -4.36
CA ILE A 116 -18.72 -6.22 -4.81
C ILE A 116 -18.48 -7.59 -4.19
N GLY A 117 -17.26 -8.10 -4.25
CA GLY A 117 -16.88 -9.38 -3.64
C GLY A 117 -17.12 -9.41 -2.13
N GLN A 118 -16.73 -8.36 -1.42
CA GLN A 118 -16.98 -8.23 0.01
C GLN A 118 -18.48 -8.26 0.34
N ARG A 119 -19.29 -7.48 -0.38
CA ARG A 119 -20.75 -7.44 -0.16
C ARG A 119 -21.43 -8.76 -0.50
N GLN A 120 -20.97 -9.46 -1.52
CA GLN A 120 -21.45 -10.80 -1.84
C GLN A 120 -21.15 -11.80 -0.71
N GLN A 121 -19.94 -11.76 -0.17
CA GLN A 121 -19.54 -12.60 0.95
C GLN A 121 -20.34 -12.30 2.23
N GLU A 122 -20.53 -11.02 2.55
CA GLU A 122 -21.33 -10.57 3.69
C GLU A 122 -22.79 -11.02 3.54
N LEU A 123 -23.38 -10.85 2.35
CA LEU A 123 -24.74 -11.30 2.06
C LEU A 123 -24.87 -12.83 2.19
N TYR A 124 -23.90 -13.56 1.61
CA TYR A 124 -23.87 -15.01 1.72
C TYR A 124 -23.82 -15.46 3.18
N GLN A 125 -22.91 -14.87 3.96
CA GLN A 125 -22.79 -15.18 5.39
C GLN A 125 -24.10 -14.88 6.14
N LYS A 126 -24.69 -13.71 5.89
CA LYS A 126 -25.97 -13.33 6.49
C LYS A 126 -27.09 -14.32 6.17
N VAL A 127 -27.20 -14.72 4.91
CA VAL A 127 -28.20 -15.72 4.50
C VAL A 127 -27.94 -17.07 5.18
N CYS A 128 -26.69 -17.52 5.23
CA CYS A 128 -26.34 -18.74 5.95
C CYS A 128 -26.71 -18.67 7.44
N ASP A 129 -26.39 -17.55 8.09
CA ASP A 129 -26.69 -17.32 9.50
C ASP A 129 -28.20 -17.33 9.76
N GLU A 130 -28.98 -16.67 8.90
CA GLU A 130 -30.46 -16.68 8.95
C GLU A 130 -31.00 -18.11 8.84
N TYR A 131 -30.54 -18.89 7.85
CA TYR A 131 -30.99 -20.27 7.67
C TYR A 131 -30.55 -21.20 8.80
N THR A 132 -29.41 -20.95 9.43
CA THR A 132 -28.86 -21.81 10.49
C THR A 132 -29.31 -21.39 11.88
N SER A 133 -29.85 -20.17 12.05
CA SER A 133 -30.26 -19.64 13.35
C SER A 133 -31.29 -20.52 14.08
N ASP A 134 -32.16 -21.14 13.33
CA ASP A 134 -33.24 -22.00 13.87
C ASP A 134 -32.81 -23.47 14.10
N PHE A 135 -31.61 -23.82 13.60
CA PHE A 135 -31.10 -25.18 13.78
C PHE A 135 -30.41 -25.34 15.15
N LYS A 136 -31.01 -26.15 16.01
CA LYS A 136 -30.37 -26.56 17.24
C LYS A 136 -29.61 -27.87 16.98
N PHE A 137 -28.32 -27.81 17.02
CA PHE A 137 -27.48 -29.01 16.98
C PHE A 137 -27.49 -29.67 18.36
N ASP A 138 -28.14 -30.85 18.45
CA ASP A 138 -28.03 -31.71 19.63
C ASP A 138 -26.91 -32.72 19.36
N ILE A 139 -25.82 -32.57 20.11
CA ILE A 139 -24.68 -33.49 20.01
C ILE A 139 -24.84 -34.57 21.07
N ASP A 140 -25.06 -35.82 20.63
CA ASP A 140 -24.97 -36.94 21.54
C ASP A 140 -23.55 -37.09 22.10
N LYS A 141 -23.38 -36.61 23.32
CA LYS A 141 -22.07 -36.58 23.99
C LYS A 141 -21.49 -37.97 24.21
N LYS A 142 -22.33 -39.05 24.24
CA LYS A 142 -21.86 -40.42 24.39
C LYS A 142 -21.24 -40.92 23.07
N VAL A 143 -21.90 -40.64 21.96
CA VAL A 143 -21.37 -40.99 20.64
C VAL A 143 -20.15 -40.16 20.32
N TRP A 144 -20.17 -38.83 20.61
CA TRP A 144 -19.03 -37.94 20.37
C TRP A 144 -17.75 -38.38 21.09
N LYS A 145 -17.85 -38.89 22.31
CA LYS A 145 -16.69 -39.42 23.06
C LYS A 145 -16.07 -40.68 22.44
N GLN A 146 -16.79 -41.36 21.56
CA GLN A 146 -16.30 -42.57 20.87
C GLN A 146 -15.63 -42.22 19.53
N VAL A 147 -15.79 -41.01 19.05
CA VAL A 147 -15.13 -40.54 17.80
C VAL A 147 -13.64 -40.44 18.04
N LYS A 148 -12.87 -41.24 17.33
CA LYS A 148 -11.40 -41.19 17.33
C LYS A 148 -10.93 -40.56 16.06
N PHE A 149 -10.04 -39.59 16.18
CA PHE A 149 -9.45 -38.89 15.03
C PHE A 149 -8.09 -39.50 14.60
N ASP A 150 -7.95 -40.81 14.79
CA ASP A 150 -6.69 -41.51 14.54
C ASP A 150 -6.42 -41.75 13.05
N ASN A 151 -7.45 -41.59 12.21
CA ASN A 151 -7.31 -41.71 10.74
C ASN A 151 -7.00 -40.36 10.12
N HIS A 152 -5.74 -40.07 9.98
CA HIS A 152 -5.32 -38.92 9.16
C HIS A 152 -5.45 -39.26 7.69
N PHE A 153 -6.22 -38.46 6.95
CA PHE A 153 -6.22 -38.53 5.49
C PHE A 153 -4.82 -38.14 5.01
N LYS A 154 -4.06 -39.11 4.51
CA LYS A 154 -2.84 -38.80 3.76
C LYS A 154 -3.25 -38.27 2.39
N ALA A 155 -2.88 -37.07 2.06
CA ALA A 155 -3.03 -36.56 0.71
C ALA A 155 -2.30 -37.51 -0.26
N LYS A 156 -2.97 -37.95 -1.33
CA LYS A 156 -2.34 -38.68 -2.40
C LYS A 156 -1.29 -37.76 -3.03
N GLU A 157 -0.02 -38.16 -2.96
CA GLU A 157 1.03 -37.49 -3.74
C GLU A 157 0.67 -37.61 -5.21
N THR A 158 0.40 -36.47 -5.84
CA THR A 158 0.26 -36.36 -7.28
C THR A 158 1.66 -36.52 -7.87
N THR A 159 1.99 -37.71 -8.39
CA THR A 159 3.17 -37.93 -9.22
C THR A 159 3.03 -37.04 -10.46
N GLU A 160 3.77 -35.94 -10.51
CA GLU A 160 3.98 -35.19 -11.72
C GLU A 160 4.70 -36.10 -12.75
N THR A 161 3.97 -36.49 -13.76
CA THR A 161 4.54 -37.16 -14.92
C THR A 161 5.35 -36.12 -15.68
N LYS A 162 6.66 -36.19 -15.55
CA LYS A 162 7.56 -35.49 -16.48
C LYS A 162 7.31 -36.09 -17.85
N GLN A 163 6.77 -35.27 -18.76
CA GLN A 163 6.83 -35.56 -20.19
C GLN A 163 8.22 -35.13 -20.68
N ASP A 164 8.94 -36.11 -21.22
CA ASP A 164 10.13 -35.91 -22.05
C ASP A 164 9.79 -35.24 -23.38
#